data_a2da67b3dee4d117c348d3b06af5c3d6
#
_entry.id   a2da67b3dee4d117c348d3b06af5c3d6
#
_cell.length_a   1.000
_cell.length_b   1.000
_cell.length_c   1.000
_cell.angle_alpha   90.00
_cell.angle_beta   90.00
_cell.angle_gamma   90.00
#
_symmetry.space_group_name_H-M   'P 1'
#
loop_
_entity.id
_entity.type
_entity.pdbx_description
1 polymer ?
#
loop_
_entity_poly.entity_id
_entity_poly.type
_entity_poly.pdbx_seq_one_letter_code
_entity_poly.pdbx_strand_id
1 'polypeptide(L)'
;MKNVKTKLHSFFRSITLVFFTTTLVLFLWNQNIFSLNGTIFSVYDNNTPDQEILKHPQYNLISDLQTAFVRNVKTVGPSVVNLSKVYTEINSNGSHDSFYDNNSWFFSLKNLFDKYLSKKKYISKTIGSGVIINKKGYILTNYHVIEGHDKILVRLSDQRSFFADVIGVDSETDLAVIKINSFRRLPQPVFGPSTEIKVGQWVMAIGNPYGLQGSVTVGVISGIHRSNLGIATYENFLQTDAAINPGNSGGPLINLSGEIVGINTSVTALGSGVGFAIPIDIALRISGELMNNGSVQRGWIGVGVQEMTPALFWAFKIHDSKKGVLVNNVENNAPAKKAGIMRGDIDLKYNGRHVRNVKNFQFMVADTQIGKQVFIDVIRDGLEKTLLITIGELTS
;
A
#
# COMPACT_ATOMS: atom_id res chain seq x y z
N MET A 1 -74.35 -8.30 -27.58
CA MET A 1 -73.53 -9.17 -28.49
C MET A 1 -72.74 -8.43 -29.59
N LYS A 2 -72.99 -7.18 -29.93
CA LYS A 2 -72.21 -6.44 -30.94
C LYS A 2 -70.76 -6.00 -30.47
N ASN A 3 -70.54 -5.72 -29.18
CA ASN A 3 -69.25 -5.21 -28.70
C ASN A 3 -68.11 -6.27 -28.52
N VAL A 4 -68.47 -7.57 -28.52
CA VAL A 4 -67.47 -8.64 -28.40
C VAL A 4 -66.85 -9.00 -29.76
N LYS A 5 -67.67 -8.94 -30.82
CA LYS A 5 -67.18 -9.24 -32.19
C LYS A 5 -66.19 -8.17 -32.70
N THR A 6 -66.39 -6.90 -32.36
CA THR A 6 -65.47 -5.83 -32.76
C THR A 6 -64.12 -5.89 -32.01
N LYS A 7 -64.12 -6.24 -30.74
CA LYS A 7 -62.84 -6.45 -29.98
C LYS A 7 -62.07 -7.68 -30.47
N LEU A 8 -62.79 -8.75 -30.83
CA LEU A 8 -62.17 -9.96 -31.35
C LEU A 8 -61.51 -9.72 -32.72
N HIS A 9 -62.20 -8.94 -33.61
CA HIS A 9 -61.65 -8.57 -34.91
C HIS A 9 -60.44 -7.65 -34.85
N SER A 10 -60.43 -6.71 -33.88
CA SER A 10 -59.28 -5.85 -33.59
C SER A 10 -58.07 -6.66 -33.06
N PHE A 11 -58.31 -7.61 -32.18
CA PHE A 11 -57.31 -8.49 -31.64
C PHE A 11 -56.63 -9.38 -32.68
N PHE A 12 -57.42 -10.01 -33.56
CA PHE A 12 -56.90 -10.82 -34.67
C PHE A 12 -56.13 -9.97 -35.69
N ARG A 13 -56.58 -8.74 -36.00
CA ARG A 13 -55.83 -7.82 -36.86
C ARG A 13 -54.46 -7.42 -36.27
N SER A 14 -54.38 -7.23 -34.98
CA SER A 14 -53.10 -6.91 -34.32
C SER A 14 -52.14 -8.10 -34.35
N ILE A 15 -52.64 -9.33 -34.13
CA ILE A 15 -51.80 -10.54 -34.18
C ILE A 15 -51.29 -10.80 -35.59
N THR A 16 -52.14 -10.65 -36.61
CA THR A 16 -51.70 -10.81 -38.01
C THR A 16 -50.72 -9.75 -38.44
N LEU A 17 -50.83 -8.52 -37.96
CA LEU A 17 -49.86 -7.45 -38.22
C LEU A 17 -48.50 -7.74 -37.60
N VAL A 18 -48.49 -8.20 -36.35
CA VAL A 18 -47.23 -8.57 -35.63
C VAL A 18 -46.57 -9.77 -36.30
N PHE A 19 -47.36 -10.77 -36.71
CA PHE A 19 -46.81 -11.95 -37.39
C PHE A 19 -46.23 -11.59 -38.75
N PHE A 20 -46.88 -10.69 -39.50
CA PHE A 20 -46.40 -10.24 -40.82
C PHE A 20 -45.15 -9.39 -40.70
N THR A 21 -45.03 -8.54 -39.66
CA THR A 21 -43.82 -7.73 -39.42
C THR A 21 -42.64 -8.59 -38.97
N THR A 22 -42.87 -9.59 -38.12
CA THR A 22 -41.79 -10.50 -37.66
C THR A 22 -41.30 -11.40 -38.80
N THR A 23 -42.21 -11.92 -39.62
CA THR A 23 -41.81 -12.73 -40.83
C THR A 23 -41.12 -11.87 -41.88
N LEU A 24 -41.51 -10.63 -42.07
CA LEU A 24 -40.84 -9.70 -42.99
C LEU A 24 -39.42 -9.35 -42.49
N VAL A 25 -39.26 -9.10 -41.18
CA VAL A 25 -37.94 -8.84 -40.58
C VAL A 25 -37.04 -10.08 -40.71
N LEU A 26 -37.56 -11.29 -40.43
CA LEU A 26 -36.81 -12.53 -40.57
C LEU A 26 -36.46 -12.82 -42.06
N PHE A 27 -37.37 -12.51 -42.99
CA PHE A 27 -37.13 -12.66 -44.43
C PHE A 27 -36.07 -11.68 -44.94
N LEU A 28 -36.13 -10.42 -44.50
CA LEU A 28 -35.13 -9.41 -44.82
C LEU A 28 -33.77 -9.72 -44.20
N TRP A 29 -33.75 -10.32 -43.00
CA TRP A 29 -32.52 -10.81 -42.39
C TRP A 29 -31.90 -11.99 -43.16
N ASN A 30 -32.74 -12.93 -43.62
CA ASN A 30 -32.28 -14.08 -44.40
C ASN A 30 -31.81 -13.69 -45.81
N GLN A 31 -32.26 -12.56 -46.36
CA GLN A 31 -31.86 -12.03 -47.68
C GLN A 31 -30.62 -11.13 -47.60
N ASN A 32 -29.95 -10.99 -46.43
CA ASN A 32 -28.82 -10.08 -46.26
C ASN A 32 -29.05 -8.62 -46.69
N ILE A 33 -30.31 -8.16 -46.74
CA ILE A 33 -30.68 -6.81 -47.18
C ILE A 33 -30.33 -5.78 -46.08
N PHE A 34 -30.12 -6.22 -44.82
CA PHE A 34 -29.46 -5.46 -43.77
C PHE A 34 -27.97 -5.79 -43.67
N SER A 35 -27.23 -5.72 -44.75
CA SER A 35 -25.83 -5.46 -44.68
C SER A 35 -25.72 -3.97 -44.35
N LEU A 36 -25.58 -3.67 -43.07
CA LEU A 36 -25.03 -2.40 -42.63
C LEU A 36 -23.58 -2.35 -43.16
N ASN A 37 -23.44 -1.76 -44.37
CA ASN A 37 -22.16 -1.25 -44.83
C ASN A 37 -21.75 -0.13 -43.88
N GLY A 38 -21.35 -0.50 -42.70
CA GLY A 38 -20.77 0.36 -41.70
C GLY A 38 -19.46 -0.26 -41.29
N THR A 39 -18.39 0.31 -41.75
CA THR A 39 -16.97 0.22 -41.43
C THR A 39 -16.64 0.23 -39.92
N ILE A 40 -17.40 -0.44 -39.06
CA ILE A 40 -17.17 -0.44 -37.60
C ILE A 40 -16.88 -1.84 -37.01
N PHE A 41 -17.12 -2.95 -37.75
CA PHE A 41 -16.85 -4.30 -37.25
C PHE A 41 -16.09 -5.20 -38.22
N SER A 42 -15.07 -4.68 -38.89
CA SER A 42 -14.05 -5.51 -39.57
C SER A 42 -12.79 -5.68 -38.73
N VAL A 43 -12.93 -6.03 -37.47
CA VAL A 43 -11.77 -6.26 -36.59
C VAL A 43 -11.54 -7.74 -36.26
N TYR A 44 -12.30 -8.64 -36.88
CA TYR A 44 -11.97 -10.06 -36.89
C TYR A 44 -11.92 -10.59 -38.33
N ASP A 45 -10.99 -10.05 -39.08
CA ASP A 45 -10.45 -10.77 -40.22
C ASP A 45 -9.45 -11.79 -39.65
N ASN A 46 -9.67 -13.08 -39.94
CA ASN A 46 -8.77 -14.18 -39.59
C ASN A 46 -7.43 -14.13 -40.36
N ASN A 47 -7.05 -12.97 -40.83
CA ASN A 47 -5.68 -12.74 -41.29
C ASN A 47 -4.77 -12.67 -40.09
N THR A 48 -3.88 -13.63 -39.95
CA THR A 48 -2.70 -13.57 -39.11
C THR A 48 -2.19 -12.13 -39.12
N PRO A 49 -1.97 -11.50 -37.94
CA PRO A 49 -1.48 -10.12 -37.88
C PRO A 49 -0.28 -10.02 -38.79
N ASP A 50 -0.33 -9.03 -39.66
CA ASP A 50 0.69 -8.82 -40.69
C ASP A 50 2.05 -8.92 -40.06
N GLN A 51 2.86 -9.89 -40.47
CA GLN A 51 4.16 -10.14 -39.85
C GLN A 51 5.10 -8.93 -39.95
N GLU A 52 4.80 -7.97 -40.84
CA GLU A 52 5.48 -6.70 -40.93
C GLU A 52 5.17 -5.75 -39.75
N ILE A 53 3.93 -5.75 -39.22
CA ILE A 53 3.59 -4.94 -38.03
C ILE A 53 4.38 -5.41 -36.82
N LEU A 54 4.58 -6.74 -36.69
CA LEU A 54 5.35 -7.33 -35.58
C LEU A 54 6.85 -7.05 -35.67
N LYS A 55 7.36 -6.63 -36.83
CA LYS A 55 8.77 -6.28 -37.05
C LYS A 55 9.07 -4.80 -36.84
N HIS A 56 8.06 -3.96 -36.60
CA HIS A 56 8.28 -2.54 -36.39
C HIS A 56 9.02 -2.31 -35.05
N PRO A 57 10.09 -1.49 -35.00
CA PRO A 57 10.87 -1.25 -33.79
C PRO A 57 10.04 -0.82 -32.57
N GLN A 58 8.95 -0.12 -32.78
CA GLN A 58 8.02 0.29 -31.73
C GLN A 58 7.26 -0.86 -31.09
N TYR A 59 6.98 -1.95 -31.88
CA TYR A 59 6.32 -3.15 -31.34
C TYR A 59 7.26 -3.94 -30.42
N ASN A 60 8.54 -3.98 -30.73
CA ASN A 60 9.56 -4.57 -29.85
C ASN A 60 9.65 -3.85 -28.52
N LEU A 61 9.55 -2.51 -28.49
CA LEU A 61 9.61 -1.72 -27.27
C LEU A 61 8.44 -2.04 -26.31
N ILE A 62 7.21 -2.16 -26.83
CA ILE A 62 6.04 -2.51 -26.03
C ILE A 62 6.14 -3.94 -25.50
N SER A 63 6.59 -4.88 -26.34
CA SER A 63 6.82 -6.28 -25.96
C SER A 63 7.89 -6.40 -24.88
N ASP A 64 8.96 -5.61 -24.98
CA ASP A 64 10.04 -5.57 -23.99
C ASP A 64 9.56 -5.03 -22.64
N LEU A 65 8.72 -3.99 -22.67
CA LEU A 65 8.11 -3.42 -21.47
C LEU A 65 7.20 -4.46 -20.77
N GLN A 66 6.32 -5.13 -21.52
CA GLN A 66 5.46 -6.18 -20.99
C GLN A 66 6.29 -7.32 -20.41
N THR A 67 7.36 -7.71 -21.10
CA THR A 67 8.29 -8.77 -20.65
C THR A 67 8.98 -8.37 -19.36
N ALA A 68 9.35 -7.08 -19.20
CA ALA A 68 9.94 -6.56 -17.98
C ALA A 68 8.94 -6.69 -16.81
N PHE A 69 7.67 -6.34 -16.98
CA PHE A 69 6.64 -6.51 -15.94
C PHE A 69 6.51 -7.98 -15.52
N VAL A 70 6.34 -8.89 -16.48
CA VAL A 70 6.19 -10.32 -16.21
C VAL A 70 7.43 -10.88 -15.49
N ARG A 71 8.64 -10.55 -15.97
CA ARG A 71 9.90 -10.95 -15.35
C ARG A 71 9.99 -10.46 -13.90
N ASN A 72 9.68 -9.20 -13.66
CA ASN A 72 9.82 -8.57 -12.34
C ASN A 72 8.85 -9.20 -11.32
N VAL A 73 7.61 -9.49 -11.73
CA VAL A 73 6.63 -10.22 -10.89
C VAL A 73 7.16 -11.61 -10.53
N LYS A 74 7.75 -12.34 -11.48
CA LYS A 74 8.34 -13.67 -11.23
C LYS A 74 9.54 -13.60 -10.29
N THR A 75 10.34 -12.54 -10.36
CA THR A 75 11.56 -12.38 -9.57
C THR A 75 11.25 -11.93 -8.15
N VAL A 76 10.37 -10.94 -7.98
CA VAL A 76 10.08 -10.32 -6.67
C VAL A 76 8.93 -11.04 -5.94
N GLY A 77 7.95 -11.56 -6.68
CA GLY A 77 6.79 -12.25 -6.13
C GLY A 77 7.10 -13.31 -5.06
N PRO A 78 8.12 -14.15 -5.24
CA PRO A 78 8.52 -15.12 -4.21
C PRO A 78 8.87 -14.49 -2.85
N SER A 79 9.33 -13.25 -2.79
CA SER A 79 9.64 -12.54 -1.54
C SER A 79 8.41 -11.89 -0.88
N VAL A 80 7.26 -11.86 -1.58
CA VAL A 80 6.03 -11.28 -1.06
C VAL A 80 5.21 -12.35 -0.36
N VAL A 81 4.88 -12.10 0.90
CA VAL A 81 4.15 -13.05 1.75
C VAL A 81 2.74 -12.56 2.04
N ASN A 82 1.83 -13.51 2.25
CA ASN A 82 0.51 -13.23 2.81
C ASN A 82 0.59 -13.22 4.33
N LEU A 83 -0.04 -12.23 4.93
CA LEU A 83 -0.24 -12.14 6.37
C LEU A 83 -1.70 -12.38 6.71
N SER A 84 -1.93 -13.28 7.66
CA SER A 84 -3.27 -13.64 8.11
C SER A 84 -3.31 -13.67 9.63
N LYS A 85 -4.43 -13.20 10.19
CA LYS A 85 -4.73 -13.40 11.60
C LYS A 85 -5.39 -14.75 11.80
N VAL A 86 -5.11 -15.37 12.95
CA VAL A 86 -5.64 -16.68 13.28
C VAL A 86 -6.63 -16.55 14.42
N TYR A 87 -7.84 -17.02 14.17
CA TYR A 87 -8.88 -17.16 15.21
C TYR A 87 -8.96 -18.62 15.67
N THR A 88 -9.10 -18.82 16.96
CA THR A 88 -9.48 -20.12 17.49
C THR A 88 -11.00 -20.17 17.55
N GLU A 89 -11.63 -20.91 16.68
CA GLU A 89 -13.06 -21.19 16.80
C GLU A 89 -13.24 -22.16 17.96
N ILE A 90 -13.73 -21.65 19.09
CA ILE A 90 -14.26 -22.53 20.16
C ILE A 90 -15.62 -22.91 19.64
N ASN A 91 -15.75 -24.13 19.11
CA ASN A 91 -17.07 -24.72 18.79
C ASN A 91 -17.89 -24.79 20.07
N SER A 92 -18.70 -23.78 20.33
CA SER A 92 -19.79 -23.80 21.31
C SER A 92 -21.08 -24.39 20.70
N ASN A 93 -20.95 -25.32 19.76
CA ASN A 93 -22.09 -26.09 19.33
C ASN A 93 -22.35 -27.21 20.34
N GLY A 94 -22.76 -26.80 21.51
CA GLY A 94 -23.62 -27.62 22.34
C GLY A 94 -25.02 -27.63 21.70
N SER A 95 -25.22 -28.45 20.67
CA SER A 95 -26.57 -28.84 20.28
C SER A 95 -27.16 -29.56 21.49
N HIS A 96 -28.11 -28.92 22.14
CA HIS A 96 -29.08 -29.56 22.99
C HIS A 96 -29.91 -30.53 22.14
N ASP A 97 -29.38 -31.70 21.85
CA ASP A 97 -30.19 -32.84 21.48
C ASP A 97 -30.45 -33.63 22.77
N SER A 98 -31.57 -33.27 23.35
CA SER A 98 -32.23 -34.05 24.38
C SER A 98 -32.72 -35.35 23.76
N PHE A 99 -31.92 -36.40 23.81
CA PHE A 99 -32.43 -37.76 23.71
C PHE A 99 -31.85 -38.57 24.87
N TYR A 100 -32.75 -38.97 25.75
CA TYR A 100 -32.55 -39.96 26.79
C TYR A 100 -31.99 -41.25 26.19
N ASP A 101 -30.78 -41.62 26.57
CA ASP A 101 -30.38 -43.02 26.62
C ASP A 101 -29.33 -43.27 27.72
N ASN A 102 -29.67 -44.21 28.58
CA ASN A 102 -28.95 -44.60 29.78
C ASN A 102 -27.76 -45.51 29.45
N ASN A 103 -26.60 -44.95 29.04
CA ASN A 103 -25.32 -45.66 29.13
C ASN A 103 -24.18 -44.67 29.41
N SER A 104 -24.06 -44.29 30.63
CA SER A 104 -23.25 -43.18 31.14
C SER A 104 -21.72 -43.29 30.96
N TRP A 105 -21.16 -44.47 30.74
CA TRP A 105 -19.72 -44.65 30.66
C TRP A 105 -19.17 -44.44 29.25
N PHE A 106 -19.91 -44.78 28.22
CA PHE A 106 -19.56 -44.49 26.83
C PHE A 106 -19.55 -42.97 26.53
N PHE A 107 -20.45 -42.20 27.16
CA PHE A 107 -20.49 -40.74 27.05
C PHE A 107 -19.27 -40.08 27.69
N SER A 108 -18.80 -40.58 28.81
CA SER A 108 -17.59 -40.09 29.49
C SER A 108 -16.33 -40.38 28.68
N LEU A 109 -16.23 -41.57 28.07
CA LEU A 109 -15.12 -41.89 27.15
C LEU A 109 -15.15 -41.07 25.85
N LYS A 110 -16.33 -40.90 25.25
CA LYS A 110 -16.50 -40.07 24.06
C LYS A 110 -16.12 -38.60 24.35
N ASN A 111 -16.56 -38.05 25.47
CA ASN A 111 -16.20 -36.68 25.86
C ASN A 111 -14.69 -36.52 26.17
N LEU A 112 -14.04 -37.55 26.72
CA LEU A 112 -12.60 -37.56 26.90
C LEU A 112 -11.86 -37.65 25.55
N PHE A 113 -12.34 -38.53 24.64
CA PHE A 113 -11.78 -38.65 23.29
C PHE A 113 -12.01 -37.36 22.45
N ASP A 114 -13.20 -36.77 22.50
CA ASP A 114 -13.55 -35.55 21.82
C ASP A 114 -12.75 -34.36 22.39
N LYS A 115 -12.45 -34.32 23.66
CA LYS A 115 -11.60 -33.32 24.30
C LYS A 115 -10.12 -33.46 23.91
N TYR A 116 -9.66 -34.72 23.68
CA TYR A 116 -8.28 -34.98 23.20
C TYR A 116 -8.15 -34.91 21.68
N LEU A 117 -9.23 -35.16 20.91
CA LEU A 117 -9.25 -35.17 19.45
C LEU A 117 -9.88 -33.91 18.84
N SER A 118 -10.44 -32.99 19.64
CA SER A 118 -10.93 -31.70 19.12
C SER A 118 -9.77 -30.92 18.55
N LYS A 119 -9.49 -31.14 17.25
CA LYS A 119 -8.63 -30.30 16.45
C LYS A 119 -9.23 -28.90 16.49
N LYS A 120 -8.60 -28.00 17.25
CA LYS A 120 -8.93 -26.58 17.22
C LYS A 120 -8.95 -26.17 15.75
N LYS A 121 -10.11 -25.86 15.21
CA LYS A 121 -10.24 -25.38 13.84
C LYS A 121 -9.74 -23.94 13.83
N TYR A 122 -8.58 -23.73 13.27
CA TYR A 122 -8.03 -22.41 13.09
C TYR A 122 -8.60 -21.81 11.81
N ILE A 123 -9.34 -20.73 11.92
CA ILE A 123 -9.76 -19.93 10.77
C ILE A 123 -8.75 -18.82 10.61
N SER A 124 -8.14 -18.72 9.43
CA SER A 124 -7.24 -17.62 9.08
C SER A 124 -7.94 -16.63 8.17
N LYS A 125 -7.87 -15.35 8.50
CA LYS A 125 -8.35 -14.26 7.65
C LYS A 125 -7.17 -13.40 7.23
N THR A 126 -6.98 -13.21 5.92
CA THR A 126 -5.96 -12.32 5.38
C THR A 126 -6.13 -10.90 5.91
N ILE A 127 -5.04 -10.30 6.34
CA ILE A 127 -4.98 -8.94 6.86
C ILE A 127 -4.10 -8.02 6.00
N GLY A 128 -3.16 -8.57 5.23
CA GLY A 128 -2.27 -7.82 4.35
C GLY A 128 -1.16 -8.66 3.77
N SER A 129 -0.12 -7.97 3.34
CA SER A 129 1.10 -8.54 2.77
C SER A 129 2.34 -8.15 3.57
N GLY A 130 3.46 -8.78 3.28
CA GLY A 130 4.77 -8.43 3.79
C GLY A 130 5.86 -8.76 2.79
N VAL A 131 7.07 -8.27 3.03
CA VAL A 131 8.26 -8.49 2.21
C VAL A 131 9.35 -9.16 3.04
N ILE A 132 9.85 -10.32 2.59
CA ILE A 132 11.03 -10.95 3.21
C ILE A 132 12.24 -10.07 2.91
N ILE A 133 12.89 -9.52 3.94
CA ILE A 133 14.01 -8.58 3.76
C ILE A 133 15.39 -9.26 3.87
N ASN A 134 15.45 -10.47 4.43
CA ASN A 134 16.72 -11.21 4.50
C ASN A 134 16.53 -12.72 4.65
N LYS A 135 17.64 -13.47 4.51
CA LYS A 135 17.67 -14.95 4.62
C LYS A 135 17.35 -15.47 6.02
N LYS A 136 17.42 -14.63 7.05
CA LYS A 136 17.14 -14.99 8.46
C LYS A 136 15.63 -15.04 8.76
N GLY A 137 14.77 -14.72 7.78
CA GLY A 137 13.33 -14.77 7.90
C GLY A 137 12.67 -13.51 8.48
N TYR A 138 13.37 -12.39 8.49
CA TYR A 138 12.75 -11.12 8.82
C TYR A 138 11.86 -10.64 7.68
N ILE A 139 10.69 -10.17 8.03
CA ILE A 139 9.66 -9.69 7.11
C ILE A 139 9.25 -8.28 7.53
N LEU A 140 9.27 -7.37 6.58
CA LEU A 140 8.81 -5.99 6.72
C LEU A 140 7.36 -5.90 6.27
N THR A 141 6.54 -5.19 7.03
CA THR A 141 5.12 -4.94 6.74
C THR A 141 4.69 -3.62 7.36
N ASN A 142 3.41 -3.24 7.21
CA ASN A 142 2.86 -2.10 7.93
C ASN A 142 2.45 -2.48 9.36
N TYR A 143 2.53 -1.48 10.27
CA TYR A 143 2.06 -1.64 11.64
C TYR A 143 0.56 -1.92 11.69
N HIS A 144 -0.27 -1.13 10.99
CA HIS A 144 -1.72 -1.32 10.96
C HIS A 144 -2.16 -2.70 10.46
N VAL A 145 -1.32 -3.41 9.67
CA VAL A 145 -1.61 -4.77 9.21
C VAL A 145 -1.54 -5.78 10.35
N ILE A 146 -0.67 -5.56 11.33
CA ILE A 146 -0.45 -6.51 12.43
C ILE A 146 -1.01 -6.03 13.77
N GLU A 147 -1.47 -4.79 13.86
CA GLU A 147 -1.99 -4.19 15.08
C GLU A 147 -3.15 -4.99 15.68
N GLY A 148 -3.09 -5.23 17.01
CA GLY A 148 -4.13 -5.96 17.74
C GLY A 148 -4.22 -7.46 17.42
N HIS A 149 -3.17 -8.06 16.85
CA HIS A 149 -3.14 -9.47 16.49
C HIS A 149 -2.08 -10.25 17.25
N ASP A 150 -2.52 -11.13 18.17
CA ASP A 150 -1.63 -11.96 18.98
C ASP A 150 -0.92 -13.06 18.18
N LYS A 151 -1.53 -13.55 17.10
CA LYS A 151 -1.00 -14.63 16.26
C LYS A 151 -1.09 -14.30 14.79
N ILE A 152 0.06 -14.14 14.16
CA ILE A 152 0.22 -13.84 12.76
C ILE A 152 0.66 -15.12 12.04
N LEU A 153 -0.12 -15.54 11.04
CA LEU A 153 0.24 -16.63 10.14
C LEU A 153 0.79 -16.03 8.85
N VAL A 154 2.01 -16.38 8.53
CA VAL A 154 2.71 -16.00 7.29
C VAL A 154 2.61 -17.15 6.32
N ARG A 155 2.08 -16.91 5.11
CA ARG A 155 2.09 -17.88 4.01
C ARG A 155 2.99 -17.38 2.90
N LEU A 156 3.95 -18.19 2.51
CA LEU A 156 4.86 -17.93 1.42
C LEU A 156 4.21 -18.25 0.06
N SER A 157 4.81 -17.78 -1.02
CA SER A 157 4.37 -18.05 -2.40
C SER A 157 4.41 -19.54 -2.76
N ASP A 158 5.30 -20.32 -2.13
CA ASP A 158 5.41 -21.79 -2.29
C ASP A 158 4.50 -22.57 -1.34
N GLN A 159 3.50 -21.91 -0.73
CA GLN A 159 2.48 -22.45 0.16
C GLN A 159 2.97 -22.90 1.56
N ARG A 160 4.26 -22.76 1.87
CA ARG A 160 4.73 -22.96 3.25
C ARG A 160 4.10 -21.91 4.16
N SER A 161 3.71 -22.34 5.36
CA SER A 161 3.09 -21.47 6.36
C SER A 161 3.86 -21.51 7.66
N PHE A 162 4.00 -20.38 8.32
CA PHE A 162 4.74 -20.21 9.56
C PHE A 162 3.98 -19.27 10.49
N PHE A 163 4.04 -19.52 11.79
CA PHE A 163 3.72 -18.49 12.75
C PHE A 163 4.91 -17.51 12.84
N ALA A 164 4.61 -16.23 12.93
CA ALA A 164 5.62 -15.19 13.04
C ALA A 164 5.63 -14.60 14.44
N ASP A 165 6.82 -14.26 14.89
CA ASP A 165 7.07 -13.47 16.08
C ASP A 165 7.18 -11.99 15.70
N VAL A 166 6.54 -11.08 16.46
CA VAL A 166 6.72 -9.63 16.28
C VAL A 166 8.06 -9.24 16.90
N ILE A 167 8.95 -8.68 16.09
CA ILE A 167 10.30 -8.26 16.52
C ILE A 167 10.28 -6.82 17.03
N GLY A 168 9.55 -5.95 16.35
CA GLY A 168 9.38 -4.57 16.75
C GLY A 168 8.37 -3.86 15.85
N VAL A 169 7.80 -2.79 16.37
CA VAL A 169 6.80 -1.98 15.67
C VAL A 169 7.14 -0.50 15.79
N ASP A 170 6.76 0.26 14.78
CA ASP A 170 6.83 1.70 14.74
C ASP A 170 5.51 2.27 14.21
N SER A 171 4.61 2.59 15.13
CA SER A 171 3.30 3.16 14.80
C SER A 171 3.41 4.56 14.19
N GLU A 172 4.50 5.27 14.47
CA GLU A 172 4.70 6.65 14.01
C GLU A 172 5.06 6.74 12.51
N THR A 173 5.59 5.67 11.91
CA THR A 173 5.82 5.55 10.46
C THR A 173 5.00 4.47 9.79
N ASP A 174 4.11 3.78 10.55
CA ASP A 174 3.31 2.65 10.07
C ASP A 174 4.15 1.48 9.56
N LEU A 175 5.25 1.13 10.26
CA LEU A 175 6.12 0.00 9.92
C LEU A 175 6.19 -1.03 11.05
N ALA A 176 6.37 -2.29 10.67
CA ALA A 176 6.61 -3.37 11.60
C ALA A 176 7.55 -4.42 11.00
N VAL A 177 8.32 -5.06 11.87
CA VAL A 177 9.17 -6.19 11.54
C VAL A 177 8.67 -7.42 12.29
N ILE A 178 8.38 -8.49 11.55
CA ILE A 178 8.06 -9.81 12.08
C ILE A 178 9.09 -10.83 11.62
N LYS A 179 9.17 -11.98 12.29
CA LYS A 179 10.16 -13.01 11.98
C LYS A 179 9.51 -14.39 11.89
N ILE A 180 9.89 -15.13 10.85
CA ILE A 180 9.59 -16.56 10.71
C ILE A 180 10.87 -17.39 10.84
N ASN A 181 10.75 -18.61 11.35
CA ASN A 181 11.84 -19.57 11.44
C ASN A 181 11.70 -20.63 10.34
N SER A 182 12.57 -20.57 9.32
CA SER A 182 12.57 -21.50 8.21
C SER A 182 13.91 -22.22 8.07
N PHE A 183 13.89 -23.54 8.00
CA PHE A 183 15.08 -24.34 7.72
C PHE A 183 15.48 -24.32 6.23
N ARG A 184 14.55 -23.94 5.35
CA ARG A 184 14.83 -23.84 3.92
C ARG A 184 15.15 -22.39 3.54
N ARG A 185 15.95 -22.25 2.50
CA ARG A 185 16.34 -20.96 1.95
C ARG A 185 15.10 -20.12 1.62
N LEU A 186 15.14 -18.85 2.01
CA LEU A 186 14.12 -17.86 1.71
C LEU A 186 14.58 -16.97 0.55
N PRO A 187 13.65 -16.49 -0.31
CA PRO A 187 13.97 -15.58 -1.39
C PRO A 187 14.44 -14.22 -0.83
N GLN A 188 15.33 -13.58 -1.59
CA GLN A 188 15.77 -12.22 -1.27
C GLN A 188 15.47 -11.30 -2.45
N PRO A 189 14.72 -10.22 -2.24
CA PRO A 189 14.53 -9.20 -3.25
C PRO A 189 15.76 -8.29 -3.34
N VAL A 190 15.80 -7.51 -4.42
CA VAL A 190 16.75 -6.41 -4.59
C VAL A 190 16.04 -5.12 -4.18
N PHE A 191 16.75 -4.25 -3.45
CA PHE A 191 16.27 -2.94 -3.06
C PHE A 191 16.95 -1.88 -3.92
N GLY A 192 16.15 -0.95 -4.45
CA GLY A 192 16.64 0.20 -5.22
C GLY A 192 16.61 1.49 -4.39
N PRO A 193 17.42 2.48 -4.73
CA PRO A 193 17.47 3.75 -4.00
C PRO A 193 16.18 4.55 -4.21
N SER A 194 15.36 4.69 -3.18
CA SER A 194 14.13 5.50 -3.24
C SER A 194 14.41 7.00 -3.34
N THR A 195 15.62 7.44 -3.02
CA THR A 195 16.09 8.83 -3.18
C THR A 195 16.26 9.27 -4.63
N GLU A 196 16.40 8.32 -5.55
CA GLU A 196 16.56 8.58 -6.99
C GLU A 196 15.25 8.51 -7.77
N ILE A 197 14.16 8.16 -7.11
CA ILE A 197 12.83 8.04 -7.72
C ILE A 197 12.35 9.40 -8.22
N LYS A 198 11.81 9.41 -9.44
CA LYS A 198 11.27 10.59 -10.11
C LYS A 198 9.79 10.41 -10.45
N VAL A 199 9.05 11.51 -10.41
CA VAL A 199 7.67 11.55 -10.89
C VAL A 199 7.62 11.13 -12.36
N GLY A 200 6.63 10.31 -12.72
CA GLY A 200 6.46 9.73 -14.05
C GLY A 200 7.14 8.36 -14.25
N GLN A 201 7.98 7.88 -13.33
CA GLN A 201 8.56 6.54 -13.43
C GLN A 201 7.49 5.46 -13.21
N TRP A 202 7.52 4.41 -14.04
CA TRP A 202 6.67 3.24 -13.89
C TRP A 202 6.98 2.46 -12.63
N VAL A 203 5.91 2.04 -11.95
CA VAL A 203 6.00 1.21 -10.75
C VAL A 203 4.92 0.13 -10.76
N MET A 204 5.16 -0.93 -10.00
CA MET A 204 4.20 -2.00 -9.74
C MET A 204 4.04 -2.20 -8.24
N ALA A 205 2.80 -2.22 -7.77
CA ALA A 205 2.49 -2.65 -6.42
C ALA A 205 2.16 -4.15 -6.44
N ILE A 206 2.82 -4.92 -5.58
CA ILE A 206 2.60 -6.36 -5.46
C ILE A 206 2.06 -6.66 -4.08
N GLY A 207 0.99 -7.47 -4.03
CA GLY A 207 0.44 -8.03 -2.80
C GLY A 207 0.16 -9.51 -2.93
N ASN A 208 -0.11 -10.16 -1.83
CA ASN A 208 -0.49 -11.58 -1.80
C ASN A 208 -1.76 -11.81 -0.96
N PRO A 209 -2.91 -11.20 -1.34
CA PRO A 209 -4.11 -11.16 -0.50
C PRO A 209 -4.70 -12.54 -0.19
N TYR A 210 -4.43 -13.55 -1.01
CA TYR A 210 -5.02 -14.89 -0.84
C TYR A 210 -3.97 -15.99 -0.65
N GLY A 211 -2.68 -15.65 -0.61
CA GLY A 211 -1.60 -16.64 -0.51
C GLY A 211 -1.49 -17.56 -1.73
N LEU A 212 -2.10 -17.21 -2.86
CA LEU A 212 -2.11 -18.02 -4.09
C LEU A 212 -1.04 -17.53 -5.08
N GLN A 213 -1.32 -16.53 -5.85
CA GLN A 213 -0.37 -15.83 -6.72
C GLN A 213 -0.64 -14.34 -6.55
N GLY A 214 0.41 -13.55 -6.36
CA GLY A 214 0.31 -12.16 -5.98
C GLY A 214 -0.61 -11.34 -6.89
N SER A 215 -1.39 -10.44 -6.29
CA SER A 215 -2.09 -9.39 -7.03
C SER A 215 -1.07 -8.33 -7.43
N VAL A 216 -1.10 -7.92 -8.69
CA VAL A 216 -0.20 -6.91 -9.24
C VAL A 216 -1.02 -5.77 -9.82
N THR A 217 -0.68 -4.56 -9.46
CA THR A 217 -1.21 -3.34 -10.06
C THR A 217 -0.06 -2.51 -10.61
N VAL A 218 -0.28 -1.82 -11.73
CA VAL A 218 0.73 -1.04 -12.43
C VAL A 218 0.29 0.41 -12.49
N GLY A 219 1.23 1.31 -12.36
CA GLY A 219 1.02 2.74 -12.44
C GLY A 219 2.35 3.49 -12.53
N VAL A 220 2.33 4.76 -12.19
CA VAL A 220 3.50 5.62 -12.15
C VAL A 220 3.66 6.28 -10.78
N ILE A 221 4.85 6.78 -10.50
CA ILE A 221 5.05 7.71 -9.38
C ILE A 221 4.37 9.04 -9.74
N SER A 222 3.31 9.37 -9.02
CA SER A 222 2.51 10.60 -9.20
C SER A 222 3.04 11.76 -8.35
N GLY A 223 3.83 11.47 -7.31
CA GLY A 223 4.42 12.47 -6.43
C GLY A 223 5.44 11.87 -5.47
N ILE A 224 6.28 12.73 -4.92
CA ILE A 224 7.29 12.37 -3.92
C ILE A 224 7.20 13.30 -2.71
N HIS A 225 7.68 12.82 -1.57
CA HIS A 225 7.70 13.57 -0.31
C HIS A 225 6.30 14.08 0.13
N ARG A 226 5.27 13.25 -0.04
CA ARG A 226 3.92 13.59 0.41
C ARG A 226 3.82 13.51 1.93
N SER A 227 3.24 14.54 2.52
CA SER A 227 2.99 14.68 3.95
C SER A 227 1.66 15.40 4.19
N ASN A 228 1.22 15.52 5.45
CA ASN A 228 -0.09 16.06 5.83
C ASN A 228 -1.28 15.23 5.34
N LEU A 229 -1.11 13.90 5.29
CA LEU A 229 -2.13 12.97 4.85
C LEU A 229 -2.92 12.38 6.03
N GLY A 230 -2.36 12.45 7.24
CA GLY A 230 -2.96 11.87 8.44
C GLY A 230 -2.86 10.35 8.51
N ILE A 231 -1.91 9.77 7.78
CA ILE A 231 -1.65 8.33 7.74
C ILE A 231 -0.76 7.90 8.90
N ALA A 232 0.29 8.70 9.18
CA ALA A 232 1.29 8.44 10.20
C ALA A 232 1.73 9.76 10.85
N THR A 233 2.44 9.66 11.97
CA THR A 233 3.02 10.85 12.62
C THR A 233 4.13 11.45 11.75
N TYR A 234 5.03 10.60 11.27
CA TYR A 234 6.13 10.97 10.39
C TYR A 234 5.86 10.52 8.96
N GLU A 235 5.52 11.47 8.11
CA GLU A 235 5.10 11.23 6.74
C GLU A 235 6.14 11.74 5.73
N ASN A 236 6.52 10.88 4.80
CA ASN A 236 7.34 11.20 3.64
C ASN A 236 7.08 10.19 2.52
N PHE A 237 5.84 10.13 2.04
CA PHE A 237 5.39 9.07 1.14
C PHE A 237 5.74 9.33 -0.32
N LEU A 238 5.95 8.23 -1.07
CA LEU A 238 5.80 8.16 -2.51
C LEU A 238 4.30 8.07 -2.82
N GLN A 239 3.82 8.84 -3.78
CA GLN A 239 2.45 8.75 -4.30
C GLN A 239 2.47 8.03 -5.64
N THR A 240 1.49 7.15 -5.86
CA THR A 240 1.31 6.41 -7.12
C THR A 240 -0.17 6.32 -7.48
N ASP A 241 -0.47 6.14 -8.76
CA ASP A 241 -1.79 5.77 -9.27
C ASP A 241 -1.95 4.26 -9.47
N ALA A 242 -0.89 3.47 -9.24
CA ALA A 242 -1.03 2.03 -9.06
C ALA A 242 -2.03 1.75 -7.95
N ALA A 243 -3.05 0.95 -8.20
CA ALA A 243 -4.12 0.71 -7.23
C ALA A 243 -3.59 0.04 -5.96
N ILE A 244 -3.66 0.75 -4.84
CA ILE A 244 -3.35 0.22 -3.50
C ILE A 244 -4.68 -0.08 -2.81
N ASN A 245 -4.86 -1.35 -2.41
CA ASN A 245 -6.08 -1.85 -1.79
C ASN A 245 -5.75 -2.73 -0.58
N PRO A 246 -6.72 -3.00 0.31
CA PRO A 246 -6.54 -4.02 1.33
C PRO A 246 -6.09 -5.34 0.70
N GLY A 247 -4.92 -5.81 1.12
CA GLY A 247 -4.28 -7.01 0.58
C GLY A 247 -2.92 -6.77 -0.06
N ASN A 248 -2.61 -5.59 -0.63
CA ASN A 248 -1.26 -5.23 -1.04
C ASN A 248 -0.55 -4.27 -0.06
N SER A 249 -1.24 -3.78 0.98
CA SER A 249 -0.62 -3.07 2.12
C SER A 249 0.43 -3.94 2.79
N GLY A 250 1.61 -3.38 3.07
CA GLY A 250 2.79 -4.07 3.57
C GLY A 250 3.60 -4.82 2.50
N GLY A 251 3.06 -4.98 1.30
CA GLY A 251 3.77 -5.48 0.13
C GLY A 251 4.66 -4.43 -0.53
N PRO A 252 5.51 -4.82 -1.48
CA PRO A 252 6.45 -3.91 -2.13
C PRO A 252 5.81 -3.07 -3.25
N LEU A 253 6.33 -1.84 -3.40
CA LEU A 253 6.29 -1.05 -4.63
C LEU A 253 7.64 -1.26 -5.34
N ILE A 254 7.62 -1.72 -6.60
CA ILE A 254 8.83 -2.02 -7.36
C ILE A 254 8.93 -1.14 -8.61
N ASN A 255 10.16 -0.86 -9.05
CA ASN A 255 10.45 -0.17 -10.30
C ASN A 255 10.55 -1.16 -11.49
N LEU A 256 10.80 -0.65 -12.70
CA LEU A 256 10.97 -1.48 -13.91
C LEU A 256 12.23 -2.35 -13.90
N SER A 257 13.23 -2.02 -13.08
CA SER A 257 14.41 -2.86 -12.89
C SER A 257 14.13 -4.08 -11.99
N GLY A 258 12.93 -4.16 -11.37
CA GLY A 258 12.56 -5.22 -10.43
C GLY A 258 13.11 -4.97 -9.03
N GLU A 259 13.47 -3.74 -8.70
CA GLU A 259 13.96 -3.34 -7.40
C GLU A 259 12.82 -2.79 -6.55
N ILE A 260 12.79 -3.13 -5.28
CA ILE A 260 11.84 -2.58 -4.31
C ILE A 260 12.26 -1.14 -3.99
N VAL A 261 11.36 -0.19 -4.23
CA VAL A 261 11.56 1.24 -3.99
C VAL A 261 10.65 1.80 -2.90
N GLY A 262 9.68 1.01 -2.42
CA GLY A 262 8.79 1.39 -1.33
C GLY A 262 8.00 0.22 -0.76
N ILE A 263 7.35 0.46 0.37
CA ILE A 263 6.38 -0.43 1.02
C ILE A 263 4.99 0.21 0.90
N ASN A 264 4.07 -0.48 0.23
CA ASN A 264 2.71 0.00 0.01
C ASN A 264 1.99 0.22 1.35
N THR A 265 1.27 1.33 1.49
CA THR A 265 0.37 1.57 2.61
C THR A 265 -1.00 2.00 2.08
N SER A 266 -2.07 1.33 2.54
CA SER A 266 -3.44 1.59 2.08
C SER A 266 -4.08 2.68 2.89
N VAL A 267 -4.60 3.69 2.21
CA VAL A 267 -5.37 4.79 2.81
C VAL A 267 -6.77 4.81 2.23
N THR A 268 -7.72 4.34 2.99
CA THR A 268 -9.14 4.28 2.59
C THR A 268 -9.81 5.65 2.46
N ALA A 269 -9.21 6.72 2.99
CA ALA A 269 -9.85 8.03 3.14
C ALA A 269 -9.69 8.99 1.95
N LEU A 270 -8.78 8.75 1.00
CA LEU A 270 -8.39 9.76 0.00
C LEU A 270 -8.95 9.52 -1.42
N GLY A 271 -9.88 8.56 -1.59
CA GLY A 271 -10.54 8.29 -2.87
C GLY A 271 -9.82 7.25 -3.75
N SER A 272 -10.49 6.83 -4.84
CA SER A 272 -9.95 5.86 -5.79
C SER A 272 -8.87 6.48 -6.69
N GLY A 273 -7.81 5.73 -6.99
CA GLY A 273 -6.75 6.16 -7.91
C GLY A 273 -5.58 6.91 -7.26
N VAL A 274 -5.52 6.97 -5.92
CA VAL A 274 -4.39 7.53 -5.18
C VAL A 274 -3.87 6.49 -4.20
N GLY A 275 -2.64 6.05 -4.42
CA GLY A 275 -1.92 5.12 -3.56
C GLY A 275 -0.69 5.77 -2.94
N PHE A 276 -0.23 5.23 -1.82
CA PHE A 276 0.97 5.68 -1.13
C PHE A 276 1.91 4.52 -0.80
N ALA A 277 3.20 4.83 -0.75
CA ALA A 277 4.20 3.88 -0.28
C ALA A 277 5.25 4.60 0.57
N ILE A 278 5.71 3.93 1.62
CA ILE A 278 6.84 4.37 2.44
C ILE A 278 8.12 4.12 1.64
N PRO A 279 8.98 5.14 1.41
CA PRO A 279 10.24 4.97 0.69
C PRO A 279 11.10 3.86 1.30
N ILE A 280 11.73 3.03 0.46
CA ILE A 280 12.43 1.84 0.94
C ILE A 280 13.65 2.16 1.78
N ASP A 281 14.36 3.27 1.51
CA ASP A 281 15.51 3.67 2.32
C ASP A 281 15.11 3.95 3.78
N ILE A 282 13.94 4.60 3.98
CA ILE A 282 13.35 4.84 5.30
C ILE A 282 12.95 3.51 5.93
N ALA A 283 12.25 2.66 5.18
CA ALA A 283 11.74 1.40 5.68
C ALA A 283 12.87 0.44 6.10
N LEU A 284 13.98 0.39 5.35
CA LEU A 284 15.15 -0.43 5.70
C LEU A 284 15.89 0.11 6.92
N ARG A 285 16.07 1.42 7.04
CA ARG A 285 16.68 2.04 8.23
C ARG A 285 15.86 1.71 9.47
N ILE A 286 14.57 1.96 9.45
CA ILE A 286 13.65 1.66 10.56
C ILE A 286 13.65 0.17 10.89
N SER A 287 13.58 -0.70 9.87
CA SER A 287 13.64 -2.14 10.10
C SER A 287 14.94 -2.57 10.78
N GLY A 288 16.07 -1.93 10.44
CA GLY A 288 17.35 -2.15 11.10
C GLY A 288 17.32 -1.82 12.61
N GLU A 289 16.71 -0.69 12.97
CA GLU A 289 16.55 -0.30 14.37
C GLU A 289 15.59 -1.24 15.11
N LEU A 290 14.45 -1.59 14.50
CA LEU A 290 13.51 -2.55 15.08
C LEU A 290 14.14 -3.93 15.30
N MET A 291 14.97 -4.41 14.37
CA MET A 291 15.67 -5.69 14.52
C MET A 291 16.72 -5.68 15.63
N ASN A 292 17.39 -4.55 15.84
CA ASN A 292 18.48 -4.45 16.81
C ASN A 292 18.00 -4.06 18.21
N ASN A 293 17.04 -3.14 18.30
CA ASN A 293 16.64 -2.48 19.54
C ASN A 293 15.18 -2.77 19.93
N GLY A 294 14.37 -3.34 19.02
CA GLY A 294 12.91 -3.53 19.20
C GLY A 294 12.09 -2.26 19.07
N SER A 295 12.73 -1.09 19.02
CA SER A 295 12.10 0.24 18.92
C SER A 295 12.95 1.18 18.09
N VAL A 296 12.35 2.29 17.65
CA VAL A 296 13.02 3.33 16.84
C VAL A 296 13.37 4.52 17.72
N GLN A 297 14.63 4.91 17.69
CA GLN A 297 15.10 6.13 18.34
C GLN A 297 14.95 7.32 17.40
N ARG A 298 14.44 8.44 17.91
CA ARG A 298 14.16 9.60 17.07
C ARG A 298 15.05 10.79 17.44
N GLY A 299 15.56 11.43 16.41
CA GLY A 299 16.25 12.71 16.55
C GLY A 299 15.30 13.79 17.06
N TRP A 300 15.82 14.65 17.91
CA TRP A 300 15.10 15.75 18.53
C TRP A 300 15.98 16.98 18.70
N ILE A 301 15.39 18.16 18.60
CA ILE A 301 16.11 19.43 18.80
C ILE A 301 15.46 20.37 19.79
N GLY A 302 14.19 20.13 20.20
CA GLY A 302 13.47 20.90 21.21
C GLY A 302 13.00 22.25 20.72
N VAL A 303 12.31 22.29 19.55
CA VAL A 303 11.66 23.48 19.02
C VAL A 303 10.18 23.22 18.78
N GLY A 304 9.33 24.18 19.12
CA GLY A 304 7.98 24.29 18.61
C GLY A 304 8.01 25.06 17.29
N VAL A 305 7.35 24.54 16.28
CA VAL A 305 7.28 25.15 14.94
C VAL A 305 5.85 25.28 14.46
N GLN A 306 5.60 26.25 13.59
CA GLN A 306 4.30 26.45 12.94
C GLN A 306 4.45 26.81 11.47
N GLU A 307 3.38 26.58 10.70
CA GLU A 307 3.34 26.93 9.29
C GLU A 307 3.43 28.43 9.06
N MET A 308 4.14 28.81 8.01
CA MET A 308 4.16 30.19 7.52
C MET A 308 2.86 30.50 6.77
N THR A 309 2.01 31.33 7.39
CA THR A 309 0.80 31.87 6.75
C THR A 309 1.12 33.12 5.94
N PRO A 310 0.27 33.53 4.98
CA PRO A 310 0.44 34.81 4.27
C PRO A 310 0.59 36.02 5.20
N ALA A 311 -0.13 36.05 6.30
CA ALA A 311 -0.02 37.11 7.31
C ALA A 311 1.36 37.14 7.99
N LEU A 312 1.95 35.96 8.27
CA LEU A 312 3.29 35.85 8.84
C LEU A 312 4.37 36.24 7.83
N PHE A 313 4.24 35.84 6.56
CA PHE A 313 5.16 36.32 5.50
C PHE A 313 5.20 37.87 5.45
N TRP A 314 4.04 38.49 5.52
CA TRP A 314 3.93 39.97 5.57
C TRP A 314 4.55 40.57 6.84
N ALA A 315 4.24 40.01 8.00
CA ALA A 315 4.74 40.49 9.29
C ALA A 315 6.28 40.42 9.39
N PHE A 316 6.87 39.35 8.87
CA PHE A 316 8.31 39.14 8.84
C PHE A 316 9.01 39.75 7.62
N LYS A 317 8.29 40.43 6.73
CA LYS A 317 8.80 41.04 5.47
C LYS A 317 9.57 40.07 4.59
N ILE A 318 9.12 38.80 4.53
CA ILE A 318 9.73 37.73 3.75
C ILE A 318 8.94 37.53 2.47
N HIS A 319 9.66 37.35 1.37
CA HIS A 319 9.04 37.07 0.07
C HIS A 319 8.37 35.68 0.12
N ASP A 320 7.12 35.55 -0.37
CA ASP A 320 6.30 34.33 -0.38
C ASP A 320 6.98 33.13 -1.09
N SER A 321 8.02 33.37 -1.87
CA SER A 321 8.83 32.32 -2.52
C SER A 321 9.73 31.54 -1.57
N LYS A 322 10.02 32.06 -0.36
CA LYS A 322 10.85 31.40 0.64
C LYS A 322 9.96 30.56 1.56
N LYS A 323 9.74 29.28 1.21
CA LYS A 323 9.08 28.30 2.07
C LYS A 323 9.93 28.08 3.31
N GLY A 324 9.29 27.69 4.42
CA GLY A 324 9.94 27.44 5.68
C GLY A 324 8.94 27.28 6.81
N VAL A 325 9.41 27.12 8.03
CA VAL A 325 8.58 27.04 9.24
C VAL A 325 9.04 28.07 10.25
N LEU A 326 8.11 28.68 10.98
CA LEU A 326 8.39 29.64 12.02
C LEU A 326 8.62 28.93 13.35
N VAL A 327 9.75 29.18 13.99
CA VAL A 327 10.03 28.75 15.37
C VAL A 327 9.22 29.60 16.33
N ASN A 328 8.20 29.00 16.98
CA ASN A 328 7.35 29.66 17.94
C ASN A 328 7.74 29.40 19.39
N ASN A 329 8.53 28.36 19.65
CA ASN A 329 9.09 28.02 20.97
C ASN A 329 10.44 27.34 20.84
N VAL A 330 11.31 27.53 21.84
CA VAL A 330 12.58 26.80 21.98
C VAL A 330 12.68 26.35 23.44
N GLU A 331 12.80 25.04 23.63
CA GLU A 331 12.87 24.45 24.97
C GLU A 331 14.18 24.75 25.66
N ASN A 332 14.13 24.96 26.98
CA ASN A 332 15.31 25.17 27.77
C ASN A 332 16.18 23.90 27.80
N ASN A 333 17.50 24.07 27.75
CA ASN A 333 18.50 22.98 27.70
C ASN A 333 18.47 22.10 26.44
N ALA A 334 17.56 22.35 25.52
CA ALA A 334 17.45 21.59 24.25
C ALA A 334 18.64 21.87 23.31
N PRO A 335 18.92 20.94 22.38
CA PRO A 335 19.94 21.12 21.35
C PRO A 335 19.80 22.42 20.57
N ALA A 336 18.58 22.79 20.18
CA ALA A 336 18.32 24.04 19.45
C ALA A 336 18.72 25.28 20.25
N LYS A 337 18.44 25.31 21.55
CA LYS A 337 18.82 26.41 22.42
C LYS A 337 20.32 26.56 22.50
N LYS A 338 21.05 25.44 22.63
CA LYS A 338 22.52 25.41 22.67
C LYS A 338 23.15 25.86 21.37
N ALA A 339 22.49 25.55 20.22
CA ALA A 339 22.93 25.98 18.91
C ALA A 339 22.59 27.44 18.59
N GLY A 340 21.83 28.12 19.46
CA GLY A 340 21.48 29.51 19.30
C GLY A 340 20.24 29.74 18.43
N ILE A 341 19.39 28.74 18.21
CA ILE A 341 18.05 28.92 17.62
C ILE A 341 17.18 29.71 18.61
N MET A 342 16.38 30.64 18.09
CA MET A 342 15.55 31.55 18.88
C MET A 342 14.10 31.53 18.35
N ARG A 343 13.17 31.87 19.23
CA ARG A 343 11.80 32.16 18.82
C ARG A 343 11.80 33.30 17.82
N GLY A 344 11.09 33.16 16.72
CA GLY A 344 11.03 34.12 15.62
C GLY A 344 11.96 33.77 14.45
N ASP A 345 12.83 32.79 14.61
CA ASP A 345 13.60 32.26 13.48
C ASP A 345 12.66 31.58 12.48
N ILE A 346 12.98 31.69 11.20
CA ILE A 346 12.28 30.96 10.16
C ILE A 346 13.25 29.96 9.53
N ASP A 347 13.03 28.69 9.78
CA ASP A 347 13.86 27.61 9.26
C ASP A 347 13.59 27.39 7.77
N LEU A 348 14.59 27.64 6.94
CA LEU A 348 14.53 27.55 5.49
C LEU A 348 15.07 26.23 4.96
N LYS A 349 16.19 25.77 5.54
CA LYS A 349 16.87 24.54 5.13
C LYS A 349 17.36 23.77 6.35
N TYR A 350 17.26 22.47 6.23
CA TYR A 350 17.80 21.51 7.19
C TYR A 350 18.82 20.62 6.47
N ASN A 351 20.07 20.70 6.85
CA ASN A 351 21.19 20.00 6.21
C ASN A 351 21.20 20.14 4.67
N GLY A 352 21.04 21.39 4.19
CA GLY A 352 21.00 21.77 2.77
C GLY A 352 19.70 21.47 2.04
N ARG A 353 18.73 20.77 2.65
CA ARG A 353 17.41 20.46 2.05
C ARG A 353 16.39 21.51 2.48
N HIS A 354 15.60 22.00 1.53
CA HIS A 354 14.54 22.97 1.82
C HIS A 354 13.47 22.38 2.75
N VAL A 355 13.13 23.14 3.79
CA VAL A 355 11.99 22.89 4.67
C VAL A 355 10.72 23.30 3.94
N ARG A 356 9.81 22.36 3.71
CA ARG A 356 8.58 22.58 2.93
C ARG A 356 7.39 22.97 3.80
N ASN A 357 7.25 22.35 4.96
CA ASN A 357 6.18 22.52 5.94
C ASN A 357 6.60 21.92 7.29
N VAL A 358 5.77 22.07 8.31
CA VAL A 358 6.02 21.57 9.67
C VAL A 358 6.25 20.06 9.69
N LYS A 359 5.40 19.27 9.02
CA LYS A 359 5.55 17.80 8.99
C LYS A 359 6.85 17.35 8.32
N ASN A 360 7.23 18.02 7.24
CA ASN A 360 8.50 17.75 6.58
C ASN A 360 9.70 18.07 7.48
N PHE A 361 9.66 19.18 8.21
CA PHE A 361 10.71 19.54 9.17
C PHE A 361 10.81 18.53 10.30
N GLN A 362 9.68 18.19 10.93
CA GLN A 362 9.61 17.18 11.98
C GLN A 362 10.17 15.84 11.51
N PHE A 363 9.79 15.40 10.30
CA PHE A 363 10.32 14.19 9.70
C PHE A 363 11.86 14.26 9.53
N MET A 364 12.39 15.35 8.96
CA MET A 364 13.83 15.49 8.73
C MET A 364 14.64 15.45 10.04
N VAL A 365 14.13 16.07 11.10
CA VAL A 365 14.75 16.03 12.44
C VAL A 365 14.70 14.62 13.02
N ALA A 366 13.51 14.00 13.04
CA ALA A 366 13.29 12.67 13.61
C ALA A 366 14.06 11.57 12.86
N ASP A 367 14.26 11.74 11.53
CA ASP A 367 14.99 10.80 10.65
C ASP A 367 16.53 10.96 10.77
N THR A 368 16.99 11.94 11.52
CA THR A 368 18.44 12.19 11.69
C THR A 368 18.97 11.44 12.89
N GLN A 369 20.07 10.74 12.70
CA GLN A 369 20.75 9.99 13.76
C GLN A 369 21.12 10.88 14.96
N ILE A 370 20.86 10.38 16.16
CA ILE A 370 21.23 11.03 17.43
C ILE A 370 22.74 11.25 17.49
N GLY A 371 23.16 12.41 17.97
CA GLY A 371 24.56 12.82 18.03
C GLY A 371 25.13 13.39 16.73
N LYS A 372 24.42 13.25 15.60
CA LYS A 372 24.85 13.83 14.33
C LYS A 372 24.77 15.35 14.36
N GLN A 373 25.76 16.02 13.80
CA GLN A 373 25.75 17.46 13.57
C GLN A 373 25.15 17.78 12.19
N VAL A 374 24.23 18.75 12.15
CA VAL A 374 23.57 19.23 10.94
C VAL A 374 23.55 20.74 10.90
N PHE A 375 23.52 21.30 9.69
CA PHE A 375 23.35 22.72 9.50
C PHE A 375 21.87 23.07 9.33
N ILE A 376 21.43 24.13 10.01
CA ILE A 376 20.10 24.73 9.81
C ILE A 376 20.26 26.15 9.34
N ASP A 377 19.72 26.45 8.15
CA ASP A 377 19.68 27.81 7.60
C ASP A 377 18.39 28.49 8.05
N VAL A 378 18.51 29.58 8.78
CA VAL A 378 17.38 30.34 9.31
C VAL A 378 17.41 31.79 8.81
N ILE A 379 16.24 32.42 8.77
CA ILE A 379 16.13 33.90 8.67
C ILE A 379 15.83 34.42 10.07
N ARG A 380 16.65 35.38 10.50
CA ARG A 380 16.47 36.16 11.74
C ARG A 380 16.66 37.63 11.45
N ASP A 381 15.67 38.46 11.79
CA ASP A 381 15.68 39.91 11.53
C ASP A 381 15.99 40.26 10.07
N GLY A 382 15.47 39.45 9.12
CA GLY A 382 15.69 39.62 7.69
C GLY A 382 17.04 39.09 7.16
N LEU A 383 17.93 38.62 8.02
CA LEU A 383 19.26 38.12 7.64
C LEU A 383 19.29 36.57 7.69
N GLU A 384 19.89 35.99 6.64
CA GLU A 384 20.13 34.53 6.65
C GLU A 384 21.32 34.20 7.55
N LYS A 385 21.15 33.16 8.38
CA LYS A 385 22.17 32.63 9.29
C LYS A 385 22.19 31.11 9.19
N THR A 386 23.38 30.53 9.21
CA THR A 386 23.56 29.07 9.28
C THR A 386 24.00 28.72 10.69
N LEU A 387 23.26 27.83 11.34
CA LEU A 387 23.53 27.35 12.68
C LEU A 387 23.89 25.86 12.64
N LEU A 388 24.91 25.48 13.43
CA LEU A 388 25.30 24.07 13.59
C LEU A 388 24.61 23.51 14.83
N ILE A 389 23.86 22.45 14.68
CA ILE A 389 23.13 21.80 15.76
C ILE A 389 23.51 20.32 15.89
N THR A 390 23.68 19.84 17.10
CA THR A 390 23.84 18.40 17.40
C THR A 390 22.49 17.84 17.75
N ILE A 391 22.06 16.80 17.05
CA ILE A 391 20.76 16.15 17.26
C ILE A 391 20.75 15.41 18.60
N GLY A 392 19.77 15.70 19.43
CA GLY A 392 19.48 14.99 20.67
C GLY A 392 18.53 13.81 20.46
N GLU A 393 18.20 13.12 21.54
CA GLU A 393 17.20 12.06 21.56
C GLU A 393 15.84 12.61 22.02
N LEU A 394 14.78 12.22 21.35
CA LEU A 394 13.42 12.45 21.83
C LEU A 394 13.16 11.46 22.98
N THR A 395 13.32 11.92 24.21
CA THR A 395 12.94 11.14 25.39
C THR A 395 11.43 11.29 25.62
N SER A 396 10.71 10.17 25.66
CA SER A 396 9.27 10.09 25.97
C SER A 396 9.00 10.46 27.43
#